data_84b84374d0977b451bf9ffe54fb37b6e
#
_entry.id   84b84374d0977b451bf9ffe54fb37b6e
#
_cell.length_a   1.000
_cell.length_b   1.000
_cell.length_c   1.000
_cell.angle_alpha   90.00
_cell.angle_beta   90.00
_cell.angle_gamma   90.00
#
_symmetry.space_group_name_H-M   'P 1'
#
loop_
_entity.id
_entity.type
_entity.pdbx_description
1 polymer ?
#
loop_
_entity_poly.entity_id
_entity_poly.type
_entity_poly.pdbx_seq_one_letter_code
_entity_poly.pdbx_strand_id
1 'polypeptide(L)'
;MLAILFICLIVFGAISLPIGIAMGLATMLCLVFATNIDPIMVAQNAFAGIDSFSLMAIPFFMLAGNFMRYGGISKRLLDLADNIVGFFTGGLGAITTFTAMFYAAISGSGPATVSAIGSFMIPEMEEKGYDKGYATALSAAAGTIGVIIPPSIPFVIYGVATGTSIGDLFKSGILPGLVMGIALMAYNWYICKRHGWKGNGRKFSFKALWKSFLDAFWAILSPVIILGGIYSGKFTPTEAAAVSCVYTFIIGTFVYKEIRWKEFVDCMKDTVIIAGATSFIVGMSTSFAYVMTLEQVPETLSAFILGLSSNKIVVLLIMNVFLLIVGMFMDNISSCTILAPILLPVATALGVNPVHFGILMTMNLAVGFITPPYGVNLFVGSSVARIPFERVVKWIWPLIGTILVVLLLTTYVPQLSLLLG
;
A
#
# COMPACT_ATOMS: atom_id res chain seq x y z
N MET A 1 19.06 -5.83 26.64
CA MET A 1 18.42 -6.53 25.50
C MET A 1 18.30 -5.62 24.28
N LEU A 2 17.70 -4.44 24.38
CA LEU A 2 17.41 -3.53 23.24
C LEU A 2 18.64 -3.17 22.38
N ALA A 3 19.79 -2.85 23.04
CA ALA A 3 21.00 -2.49 22.29
C ALA A 3 21.45 -3.62 21.35
N ILE A 4 21.45 -4.87 21.81
CA ILE A 4 21.81 -6.05 20.98
C ILE A 4 20.79 -6.18 19.85
N LEU A 5 19.49 -6.10 20.16
CA LEU A 5 18.40 -6.25 19.19
C LEU A 5 18.54 -5.24 18.03
N PHE A 6 18.68 -3.95 18.35
CA PHE A 6 18.78 -2.89 17.32
C PHE A 6 20.13 -2.87 16.60
N ILE A 7 21.25 -3.11 17.32
CA ILE A 7 22.57 -3.20 16.68
C ILE A 7 22.59 -4.33 15.67
N CYS A 8 22.12 -5.52 16.06
CA CYS A 8 22.03 -6.65 15.14
C CYS A 8 21.12 -6.36 13.93
N LEU A 9 19.94 -5.76 14.16
CA LEU A 9 19.04 -5.38 13.08
C LEU A 9 19.69 -4.40 12.09
N ILE A 10 20.38 -3.37 12.60
CA ILE A 10 21.08 -2.38 11.76
C ILE A 10 22.24 -3.04 11.00
N VAL A 11 23.05 -3.86 11.66
CA VAL A 11 24.18 -4.56 11.03
C VAL A 11 23.67 -5.50 9.93
N PHE A 12 22.64 -6.29 10.20
CA PHE A 12 22.04 -7.21 9.21
C PHE A 12 21.42 -6.44 8.05
N GLY A 13 20.76 -5.33 8.32
CA GLY A 13 20.26 -4.43 7.27
C GLY A 13 21.38 -3.85 6.42
N ALA A 14 22.48 -3.41 7.04
CA ALA A 14 23.64 -2.84 6.34
C ALA A 14 24.33 -3.84 5.39
N ILE A 15 24.32 -5.14 5.73
CA ILE A 15 24.81 -6.21 4.84
C ILE A 15 23.74 -6.73 3.88
N SER A 16 22.63 -6.01 3.75
CA SER A 16 21.53 -6.30 2.80
C SER A 16 20.82 -7.65 3.03
N LEU A 17 20.75 -8.14 4.26
CA LEU A 17 19.91 -9.28 4.58
C LEU A 17 18.43 -8.93 4.43
N PRO A 18 17.60 -9.85 3.88
CA PRO A 18 16.15 -9.64 3.85
C PRO A 18 15.61 -9.36 5.26
N ILE A 19 14.74 -8.35 5.37
CA ILE A 19 14.31 -7.78 6.65
C ILE A 19 13.72 -8.84 7.61
N GLY A 20 12.93 -9.79 7.10
CA GLY A 20 12.39 -10.89 7.92
C GLY A 20 13.48 -11.76 8.53
N ILE A 21 14.54 -12.08 7.77
CA ILE A 21 15.70 -12.83 8.26
C ILE A 21 16.47 -11.99 9.29
N ALA A 22 16.69 -10.70 8.99
CA ALA A 22 17.39 -9.80 9.90
C ALA A 22 16.67 -9.68 11.25
N MET A 23 15.35 -9.54 11.26
CA MET A 23 14.53 -9.50 12.48
C MET A 23 14.59 -10.81 13.26
N GLY A 24 14.41 -11.95 12.58
CA GLY A 24 14.48 -13.27 13.23
C GLY A 24 15.84 -13.54 13.87
N LEU A 25 16.93 -13.28 13.15
CA LEU A 25 18.29 -13.46 13.67
C LEU A 25 18.61 -12.45 14.79
N ALA A 26 18.21 -11.17 14.68
CA ALA A 26 18.41 -10.19 15.72
C ALA A 26 17.69 -10.59 17.02
N THR A 27 16.44 -11.07 16.90
CA THR A 27 15.66 -11.57 18.03
C THR A 27 16.32 -12.80 18.64
N MET A 28 16.72 -13.78 17.82
CA MET A 28 17.38 -14.99 18.29
C MET A 28 18.68 -14.66 19.04
N LEU A 29 19.54 -13.83 18.48
CA LEU A 29 20.79 -13.42 19.14
C LEU A 29 20.51 -12.64 20.42
N CYS A 30 19.51 -11.77 20.44
CA CYS A 30 19.10 -11.07 21.64
C CYS A 30 18.67 -12.03 22.76
N LEU A 31 17.87 -13.05 22.44
CA LEU A 31 17.44 -14.04 23.41
C LEU A 31 18.62 -14.87 23.94
N VAL A 32 19.53 -15.31 23.07
CA VAL A 32 20.71 -16.13 23.45
C VAL A 32 21.69 -15.35 24.33
N PHE A 33 21.99 -14.10 24.00
CA PHE A 33 23.08 -13.37 24.67
C PHE A 33 22.62 -12.45 25.81
N ALA A 34 21.34 -12.10 25.85
CA ALA A 34 20.86 -11.10 26.81
C ALA A 34 19.74 -11.62 27.72
N THR A 35 19.32 -12.88 27.58
CA THR A 35 18.23 -13.45 28.38
C THR A 35 18.47 -14.90 28.73
N ASN A 36 17.66 -15.44 29.64
CA ASN A 36 17.57 -16.88 29.92
C ASN A 36 16.37 -17.55 29.22
N ILE A 37 15.77 -16.86 28.24
CA ILE A 37 14.62 -17.35 27.48
C ILE A 37 15.13 -18.26 26.36
N ASP A 38 14.51 -19.43 26.20
CA ASP A 38 14.87 -20.35 25.14
C ASP A 38 14.65 -19.72 23.75
N PRO A 39 15.66 -19.71 22.86
CA PRO A 39 15.54 -19.21 21.50
C PRO A 39 14.42 -19.85 20.66
N ILE A 40 13.91 -21.02 21.05
CA ILE A 40 12.76 -21.67 20.41
C ILE A 40 11.52 -20.75 20.39
N MET A 41 11.45 -19.79 21.32
CA MET A 41 10.41 -18.77 21.37
C MET A 41 10.31 -17.96 20.06
N VAL A 42 11.41 -17.81 19.31
CA VAL A 42 11.38 -17.14 18.00
C VAL A 42 10.47 -17.91 17.04
N ALA A 43 10.64 -19.22 16.95
CA ALA A 43 9.81 -20.06 16.11
C ALA A 43 8.36 -20.11 16.61
N GLN A 44 8.16 -20.30 17.92
CA GLN A 44 6.82 -20.36 18.52
C GLN A 44 6.02 -19.08 18.26
N ASN A 45 6.61 -17.91 18.51
CA ASN A 45 5.96 -16.62 18.24
C ASN A 45 5.76 -16.37 16.74
N ALA A 46 6.70 -16.81 15.90
CA ALA A 46 6.55 -16.69 14.46
C ALA A 46 5.34 -17.50 13.94
N PHE A 47 5.19 -18.75 14.38
CA PHE A 47 4.02 -19.56 14.02
C PHE A 47 2.73 -19.00 14.61
N ALA A 48 2.71 -18.61 15.88
CA ALA A 48 1.55 -18.01 16.53
C ALA A 48 1.13 -16.70 15.84
N GLY A 49 2.11 -15.89 15.39
CA GLY A 49 1.87 -14.63 14.72
C GLY A 49 1.22 -14.74 13.35
N ILE A 50 1.43 -15.85 12.63
CA ILE A 50 0.81 -16.10 11.33
C ILE A 50 -0.48 -16.94 11.44
N ASP A 51 -0.72 -17.59 12.56
CA ASP A 51 -1.92 -18.40 12.80
C ASP A 51 -3.11 -17.50 13.17
N SER A 52 -3.57 -16.74 12.18
CA SER A 52 -4.69 -15.81 12.30
C SER A 52 -5.61 -15.90 11.09
N PHE A 53 -6.91 -16.10 11.36
CA PHE A 53 -7.94 -16.13 10.32
C PHE A 53 -7.95 -14.84 9.48
N SER A 54 -7.75 -13.70 10.11
CA SER A 54 -7.74 -12.41 9.43
C SER A 54 -6.56 -12.25 8.46
N LEU A 55 -5.41 -12.87 8.75
CA LEU A 55 -4.24 -12.81 7.87
C LEU A 55 -4.44 -13.62 6.58
N MET A 56 -5.36 -14.59 6.55
CA MET A 56 -5.71 -15.30 5.31
C MET A 56 -6.32 -14.38 4.25
N ALA A 57 -6.84 -13.21 4.63
CA ALA A 57 -7.27 -12.21 3.66
C ALA A 57 -6.15 -11.77 2.71
N ILE A 58 -4.89 -11.75 3.18
CA ILE A 58 -3.74 -11.29 2.40
C ILE A 58 -3.49 -12.17 1.16
N PRO A 59 -3.26 -13.49 1.27
CA PRO A 59 -3.05 -14.34 0.10
C PRO A 59 -4.27 -14.37 -0.83
N PHE A 60 -5.50 -14.30 -0.32
CA PHE A 60 -6.68 -14.24 -1.16
C PHE A 60 -6.79 -12.93 -1.94
N PHE A 61 -6.56 -11.78 -1.33
CA PHE A 61 -6.54 -10.50 -2.07
C PHE A 61 -5.39 -10.46 -3.09
N MET A 62 -4.21 -10.98 -2.74
CA MET A 62 -3.09 -11.09 -3.69
C MET A 62 -3.45 -11.97 -4.90
N LEU A 63 -4.10 -13.12 -4.65
CA LEU A 63 -4.53 -14.02 -5.72
C LEU A 63 -5.62 -13.38 -6.58
N ALA A 64 -6.61 -12.73 -5.96
CA ALA A 64 -7.63 -11.98 -6.69
C ALA A 64 -7.01 -10.88 -7.58
N GLY A 65 -6.05 -10.12 -7.05
CA GLY A 65 -5.30 -9.11 -7.80
C GLY A 65 -4.52 -9.69 -8.99
N ASN A 66 -3.88 -10.84 -8.80
CA ASN A 66 -3.19 -11.55 -9.89
C ASN A 66 -4.18 -12.08 -10.94
N PHE A 67 -5.31 -12.68 -10.55
CA PHE A 67 -6.35 -13.07 -11.51
C PHE A 67 -6.88 -11.88 -12.31
N MET A 68 -7.01 -10.71 -11.70
CA MET A 68 -7.42 -9.51 -12.42
C MET A 68 -6.33 -9.01 -13.40
N ARG A 69 -5.08 -9.07 -13.01
CA ARG A 69 -3.95 -8.67 -13.86
C ARG A 69 -3.86 -9.55 -15.10
N TYR A 70 -3.84 -10.87 -14.91
CA TYR A 70 -3.73 -11.84 -16.01
C TYR A 70 -5.04 -12.03 -16.76
N GLY A 71 -6.19 -11.78 -16.13
CA GLY A 71 -7.52 -11.85 -16.72
C GLY A 71 -7.96 -10.63 -17.53
N GLY A 72 -7.04 -9.70 -17.84
CA GLY A 72 -7.30 -8.56 -18.73
C GLY A 72 -8.22 -7.48 -18.14
N ILE A 73 -8.47 -7.51 -16.83
CA ILE A 73 -9.31 -6.54 -16.14
C ILE A 73 -8.65 -5.16 -16.16
N SER A 74 -7.33 -5.11 -15.90
CA SER A 74 -6.55 -3.86 -15.87
C SER A 74 -6.66 -3.08 -17.19
N LYS A 75 -6.64 -3.76 -18.34
CA LYS A 75 -6.77 -3.11 -19.65
C LYS A 75 -8.13 -2.46 -19.84
N ARG A 76 -9.21 -3.15 -19.43
CA ARG A 76 -10.59 -2.63 -19.55
C ARG A 76 -10.83 -1.43 -18.63
N LEU A 77 -10.20 -1.42 -17.44
CA LEU A 77 -10.23 -0.25 -16.56
C LEU A 77 -9.46 0.93 -17.14
N LEU A 78 -8.32 0.68 -17.82
CA LEU A 78 -7.58 1.72 -18.54
C LEU A 78 -8.42 2.32 -19.69
N ASP A 79 -9.08 1.48 -20.49
CA ASP A 79 -9.95 1.94 -21.58
C ASP A 79 -11.15 2.75 -21.06
N LEU A 80 -11.71 2.38 -19.91
CA LEU A 80 -12.75 3.16 -19.25
C LEU A 80 -12.22 4.51 -18.77
N ALA A 81 -11.07 4.52 -18.09
CA ALA A 81 -10.41 5.73 -17.60
C ALA A 81 -10.07 6.68 -18.74
N ASP A 82 -9.60 6.17 -19.88
CA ASP A 82 -9.31 6.96 -21.08
C ASP A 82 -10.56 7.71 -21.59
N ASN A 83 -11.72 7.05 -21.57
CA ASN A 83 -12.98 7.66 -21.97
C ASN A 83 -13.56 8.65 -20.93
N ILE A 84 -13.15 8.57 -19.64
CA ILE A 84 -13.60 9.49 -18.57
C ILE A 84 -12.71 10.71 -18.47
N VAL A 85 -11.38 10.54 -18.47
CA VAL A 85 -10.41 11.61 -18.15
C VAL A 85 -9.36 11.85 -19.23
N GLY A 86 -9.31 11.05 -20.29
CA GLY A 86 -8.24 11.10 -21.29
C GLY A 86 -8.24 12.33 -22.19
N PHE A 87 -9.39 13.00 -22.33
CA PHE A 87 -9.54 14.14 -23.24
C PHE A 87 -9.05 15.49 -22.67
N PHE A 88 -8.73 15.56 -21.37
CA PHE A 88 -8.18 16.78 -20.74
C PHE A 88 -6.68 16.97 -21.03
N THR A 89 -6.21 18.20 -20.84
CA THR A 89 -4.75 18.46 -20.79
C THR A 89 -4.14 17.63 -19.67
N GLY A 90 -3.07 16.88 -20.00
CA GLY A 90 -2.51 15.90 -19.05
C GLY A 90 -3.33 14.63 -18.90
N GLY A 91 -4.24 14.36 -19.84
CA GLY A 91 -5.19 13.23 -19.78
C GLY A 91 -4.51 11.88 -19.52
N LEU A 92 -3.36 11.59 -20.11
CA LEU A 92 -2.64 10.32 -19.87
C LEU A 92 -2.18 10.17 -18.42
N GLY A 93 -1.66 11.23 -17.80
CA GLY A 93 -1.31 11.18 -16.38
C GLY A 93 -2.55 11.10 -15.48
N ALA A 94 -3.67 11.71 -15.88
CA ALA A 94 -4.95 11.55 -15.18
C ALA A 94 -5.48 10.12 -15.30
N ILE A 95 -5.38 9.48 -16.49
CA ILE A 95 -5.70 8.07 -16.72
C ILE A 95 -4.85 7.18 -15.81
N THR A 96 -3.54 7.44 -15.75
CA THR A 96 -2.62 6.69 -14.89
C THR A 96 -3.08 6.72 -13.42
N THR A 97 -3.37 7.90 -12.90
CA THR A 97 -3.79 8.07 -11.50
C THR A 97 -5.18 7.50 -11.24
N PHE A 98 -6.14 7.78 -12.13
CA PHE A 98 -7.51 7.29 -11.99
C PHE A 98 -7.57 5.76 -12.06
N THR A 99 -6.83 5.14 -12.99
CA THR A 99 -6.74 3.68 -13.08
C THR A 99 -6.04 3.09 -11.86
N ALA A 100 -5.02 3.78 -11.32
CA ALA A 100 -4.37 3.37 -10.09
C ALA A 100 -5.34 3.33 -8.91
N MET A 101 -6.29 4.27 -8.82
CA MET A 101 -7.33 4.27 -7.78
C MET A 101 -8.25 3.05 -7.89
N PHE A 102 -8.67 2.68 -9.10
CA PHE A 102 -9.46 1.47 -9.32
C PHE A 102 -8.67 0.19 -9.07
N TYR A 103 -7.41 0.16 -9.55
CA TYR A 103 -6.55 -1.01 -9.36
C TYR A 103 -6.16 -1.19 -7.89
N ALA A 104 -6.03 -0.10 -7.15
CA ALA A 104 -5.85 -0.10 -5.71
C ALA A 104 -6.97 -0.86 -4.99
N ALA A 105 -8.22 -0.58 -5.38
CA ALA A 105 -9.41 -1.25 -4.84
C ALA A 105 -9.46 -2.78 -5.13
N ILE A 106 -8.38 -3.32 -5.64
CA ILE A 106 -8.26 -4.73 -6.06
C ILE A 106 -6.99 -5.35 -5.51
N SER A 107 -5.83 -4.67 -5.70
CA SER A 107 -4.50 -5.24 -5.44
C SER A 107 -4.04 -5.12 -4.00
N GLY A 108 -4.45 -4.08 -3.30
CA GLY A 108 -4.01 -3.76 -1.94
C GLY A 108 -2.50 -3.53 -1.80
N SER A 109 -1.77 -3.33 -2.91
CA SER A 109 -0.31 -3.26 -2.95
C SER A 109 0.20 -2.13 -3.86
N GLY A 110 1.07 -1.29 -3.32
CA GLY A 110 1.69 -0.20 -4.07
C GLY A 110 2.56 -0.69 -5.24
N PRO A 111 3.57 -1.53 -5.00
CA PRO A 111 4.44 -2.07 -6.05
C PRO A 111 3.69 -2.81 -7.16
N ALA A 112 2.65 -3.58 -6.80
CA ALA A 112 1.80 -4.28 -7.77
C ALA A 112 1.04 -3.28 -8.66
N THR A 113 0.53 -2.20 -8.09
CA THR A 113 -0.15 -1.13 -8.82
C THR A 113 0.81 -0.43 -9.79
N VAL A 114 2.03 -0.10 -9.34
CA VAL A 114 3.06 0.50 -10.21
C VAL A 114 3.42 -0.42 -11.37
N SER A 115 3.64 -1.70 -11.10
CA SER A 115 3.98 -2.68 -12.12
C SER A 115 2.87 -2.85 -13.14
N ALA A 116 1.62 -3.03 -12.69
CA ALA A 116 0.48 -3.26 -13.56
C ALA A 116 0.19 -2.06 -14.46
N ILE A 117 0.08 -0.87 -13.89
CA ILE A 117 -0.32 0.34 -14.63
C ILE A 117 0.85 0.97 -15.37
N GLY A 118 2.03 1.02 -14.72
CA GLY A 118 3.23 1.57 -15.33
C GLY A 118 3.68 0.84 -16.59
N SER A 119 3.47 -0.50 -16.66
CA SER A 119 3.84 -1.28 -17.84
C SER A 119 3.10 -0.84 -19.11
N PHE A 120 1.91 -0.29 -19.01
CA PHE A 120 1.12 0.23 -20.15
C PHE A 120 1.27 1.74 -20.28
N MET A 121 1.14 2.47 -19.17
CA MET A 121 1.03 3.93 -19.22
C MET A 121 2.37 4.64 -19.45
N ILE A 122 3.48 4.11 -18.93
CA ILE A 122 4.79 4.76 -19.12
C ILE A 122 5.18 4.81 -20.61
N PRO A 123 5.12 3.70 -21.38
CA PRO A 123 5.40 3.73 -22.82
C PRO A 123 4.42 4.64 -23.58
N GLU A 124 3.12 4.59 -23.25
CA GLU A 124 2.10 5.40 -23.94
C GLU A 124 2.31 6.89 -23.68
N MET A 125 2.64 7.28 -22.46
CA MET A 125 2.98 8.67 -22.13
C MET A 125 4.24 9.13 -22.87
N GLU A 126 5.29 8.29 -22.94
CA GLU A 126 6.52 8.57 -23.69
C GLU A 126 6.24 8.79 -25.18
N GLU A 127 5.44 7.93 -25.82
CA GLU A 127 5.02 8.08 -27.22
C GLU A 127 4.26 9.37 -27.50
N LYS A 128 3.54 9.89 -26.51
CA LYS A 128 2.83 11.17 -26.58
C LYS A 128 3.66 12.38 -26.16
N GLY A 129 4.97 12.21 -25.99
CA GLY A 129 5.93 13.26 -25.74
C GLY A 129 6.08 13.71 -24.29
N TYR A 130 5.58 12.93 -23.34
CA TYR A 130 5.88 13.15 -21.92
C TYR A 130 7.32 12.73 -21.59
N ASP A 131 7.97 13.42 -20.64
CA ASP A 131 9.25 12.90 -20.14
C ASP A 131 9.03 11.56 -19.46
N LYS A 132 9.84 10.58 -19.84
CA LYS A 132 9.74 9.20 -19.31
C LYS A 132 9.99 9.12 -17.81
N GLY A 133 10.91 9.98 -17.29
CA GLY A 133 11.15 10.10 -15.85
C GLY A 133 9.90 10.62 -15.12
N TYR A 134 9.21 11.61 -15.67
CA TYR A 134 7.95 12.10 -15.11
C TYR A 134 6.86 11.03 -15.14
N ALA A 135 6.66 10.35 -16.29
CA ALA A 135 5.67 9.29 -16.41
C ALA A 135 5.91 8.16 -15.38
N THR A 136 7.18 7.81 -15.16
CA THR A 136 7.58 6.82 -14.17
C THR A 136 7.34 7.32 -12.75
N ALA A 137 7.72 8.57 -12.44
CA ALA A 137 7.52 9.15 -11.12
C ALA A 137 6.03 9.28 -10.77
N LEU A 138 5.19 9.69 -11.73
CA LEU A 138 3.74 9.76 -11.54
C LEU A 138 3.14 8.37 -11.32
N SER A 139 3.57 7.36 -12.08
CA SER A 139 3.11 5.97 -11.89
C SER A 139 3.52 5.44 -10.51
N ALA A 140 4.74 5.73 -10.04
CA ALA A 140 5.22 5.36 -8.72
C ALA A 140 4.40 6.06 -7.61
N ALA A 141 4.11 7.36 -7.78
CA ALA A 141 3.30 8.13 -6.84
C ALA A 141 1.84 7.65 -6.82
N ALA A 142 1.23 7.41 -7.97
CA ALA A 142 -0.11 6.84 -8.07
C ALA A 142 -0.19 5.43 -7.44
N GLY A 143 0.90 4.65 -7.52
CA GLY A 143 1.01 3.35 -6.86
C GLY A 143 0.87 3.41 -5.34
N THR A 144 1.19 4.54 -4.68
CA THR A 144 0.99 4.68 -3.23
C THR A 144 -0.48 4.61 -2.82
N ILE A 145 -1.40 4.99 -3.72
CA ILE A 145 -2.84 4.84 -3.51
C ILE A 145 -3.21 3.36 -3.32
N GLY A 146 -2.42 2.45 -3.93
CA GLY A 146 -2.62 1.00 -3.88
C GLY A 146 -2.62 0.37 -2.49
N VAL A 147 -2.10 1.06 -1.48
CA VAL A 147 -2.13 0.61 -0.09
C VAL A 147 -3.09 1.41 0.80
N ILE A 148 -3.81 2.38 0.24
CA ILE A 148 -4.71 3.27 0.99
C ILE A 148 -6.17 3.02 0.62
N ILE A 149 -6.50 2.92 -0.69
CA ILE A 149 -7.85 2.52 -1.10
C ILE A 149 -8.03 1.03 -0.83
N PRO A 150 -9.09 0.63 -0.09
CA PRO A 150 -9.29 -0.77 0.25
C PRO A 150 -9.75 -1.63 -0.95
N PRO A 151 -9.44 -2.95 -0.90
CA PRO A 151 -8.76 -3.65 0.19
C PRO A 151 -7.27 -3.31 0.26
N SER A 152 -6.74 -3.19 1.47
CA SER A 152 -5.36 -2.80 1.72
C SER A 152 -4.67 -3.83 2.62
N ILE A 153 -3.56 -4.38 2.17
CA ILE A 153 -2.76 -5.34 2.94
C ILE A 153 -2.24 -4.70 4.25
N PRO A 154 -1.66 -3.49 4.24
CA PRO A 154 -1.26 -2.82 5.47
C PRO A 154 -2.39 -2.61 6.48
N PHE A 155 -3.61 -2.33 6.04
CA PHE A 155 -4.75 -2.21 6.97
C PHE A 155 -5.10 -3.54 7.63
N VAL A 156 -5.00 -4.66 6.90
CA VAL A 156 -5.19 -5.99 7.49
C VAL A 156 -4.13 -6.25 8.57
N ILE A 157 -2.86 -5.96 8.26
CA ILE A 157 -1.75 -6.15 9.19
C ILE A 157 -1.88 -5.25 10.41
N TYR A 158 -2.17 -3.96 10.21
CA TYR A 158 -2.42 -3.02 11.29
C TYR A 158 -3.56 -3.49 12.18
N GLY A 159 -4.69 -3.88 11.57
CA GLY A 159 -5.86 -4.37 12.29
C GLY A 159 -5.56 -5.61 13.15
N VAL A 160 -4.81 -6.58 12.60
CA VAL A 160 -4.39 -7.77 13.34
C VAL A 160 -3.40 -7.42 14.45
N ALA A 161 -2.41 -6.58 14.19
CA ALA A 161 -1.38 -6.22 15.16
C ALA A 161 -1.93 -5.39 16.33
N THR A 162 -3.01 -4.65 16.14
CA THR A 162 -3.57 -3.71 17.13
C THR A 162 -4.93 -4.09 17.69
N GLY A 163 -5.59 -5.11 17.13
CA GLY A 163 -6.98 -5.44 17.44
C GLY A 163 -8.01 -4.45 16.87
N THR A 164 -7.59 -3.52 15.98
CA THR A 164 -8.48 -2.53 15.36
C THR A 164 -9.32 -3.19 14.25
N SER A 165 -10.59 -2.78 14.14
CA SER A 165 -11.50 -3.30 13.10
C SER A 165 -10.98 -3.06 11.69
N ILE A 166 -10.70 -4.15 10.95
CA ILE A 166 -10.23 -4.09 9.55
C ILE A 166 -11.34 -3.52 8.65
N GLY A 167 -12.61 -3.83 8.95
CA GLY A 167 -13.76 -3.30 8.20
C GLY A 167 -13.84 -1.77 8.29
N ASP A 168 -13.62 -1.20 9.48
CA ASP A 168 -13.65 0.24 9.69
C ASP A 168 -12.41 0.91 9.09
N LEU A 169 -11.24 0.27 9.14
CA LEU A 169 -10.05 0.73 8.40
C LEU A 169 -10.32 0.81 6.90
N PHE A 170 -11.00 -0.19 6.35
CA PHE A 170 -11.36 -0.20 4.92
C PHE A 170 -12.34 0.92 4.57
N LYS A 171 -13.37 1.18 5.38
CA LYS A 171 -14.25 2.33 5.17
C LYS A 171 -13.48 3.65 5.22
N SER A 172 -12.64 3.79 6.23
CA SER A 172 -11.89 5.01 6.52
C SER A 172 -10.79 5.33 5.50
N GLY A 173 -10.27 4.34 4.77
CA GLY A 173 -9.23 4.52 3.75
C GLY A 173 -9.71 5.09 2.42
N ILE A 174 -11.04 5.01 2.13
CA ILE A 174 -11.58 5.43 0.84
C ILE A 174 -11.37 6.92 0.60
N LEU A 175 -11.84 7.75 1.53
CA LEU A 175 -11.82 9.20 1.33
C LEU A 175 -10.40 9.78 1.27
N PRO A 176 -9.45 9.42 2.15
CA PRO A 176 -8.05 9.83 2.00
C PRO A 176 -7.44 9.39 0.67
N GLY A 177 -7.72 8.16 0.22
CA GLY A 177 -7.24 7.65 -1.06
C GLY A 177 -7.80 8.42 -2.26
N LEU A 178 -9.09 8.76 -2.24
CA LEU A 178 -9.73 9.61 -3.26
C LEU A 178 -9.13 11.02 -3.28
N VAL A 179 -8.96 11.65 -2.13
CA VAL A 179 -8.35 12.98 -2.02
C VAL A 179 -6.92 12.96 -2.56
N MET A 180 -6.16 11.91 -2.26
CA MET A 180 -4.80 11.75 -2.78
C MET A 180 -4.78 11.60 -4.30
N GLY A 181 -5.69 10.80 -4.87
CA GLY A 181 -5.83 10.66 -6.32
C GLY A 181 -6.19 11.98 -7.00
N ILE A 182 -7.15 12.73 -6.44
CA ILE A 182 -7.55 14.06 -6.95
C ILE A 182 -6.37 15.05 -6.88
N ALA A 183 -5.63 15.06 -5.77
CA ALA A 183 -4.47 15.93 -5.61
C ALA A 183 -3.37 15.61 -6.64
N LEU A 184 -3.08 14.35 -6.88
CA LEU A 184 -2.12 13.93 -7.91
C LEU A 184 -2.60 14.30 -9.33
N MET A 185 -3.89 14.13 -9.63
CA MET A 185 -4.46 14.55 -10.93
C MET A 185 -4.41 16.06 -11.09
N ALA A 186 -4.66 16.84 -10.04
CA ALA A 186 -4.56 18.31 -10.07
C ALA A 186 -3.12 18.76 -10.31
N TYR A 187 -2.15 18.16 -9.62
CA TYR A 187 -0.73 18.43 -9.85
C TYR A 187 -0.32 18.03 -11.28
N ASN A 188 -0.75 16.86 -11.76
CA ASN A 188 -0.48 16.41 -13.12
C ASN A 188 -1.03 17.41 -14.16
N TRP A 189 -2.26 17.89 -13.98
CA TRP A 189 -2.82 18.92 -14.86
C TRP A 189 -1.96 20.20 -14.89
N TYR A 190 -1.52 20.67 -13.73
CA TYR A 190 -0.67 21.85 -13.60
C TYR A 190 0.66 21.68 -14.35
N ILE A 191 1.38 20.58 -14.12
CA ILE A 191 2.68 20.35 -14.74
C ILE A 191 2.57 20.14 -16.25
N CYS A 192 1.52 19.43 -16.71
CA CYS A 192 1.27 19.20 -18.13
C CYS A 192 0.94 20.49 -18.87
N LYS A 193 0.18 21.39 -18.24
CA LYS A 193 -0.09 22.71 -18.79
C LYS A 193 1.20 23.53 -18.95
N ARG A 194 2.12 23.42 -17.99
CA ARG A 194 3.42 24.14 -18.02
C ARG A 194 4.36 23.61 -19.10
N HIS A 195 4.35 22.31 -19.35
CA HIS A 195 5.23 21.65 -20.35
C HIS A 195 4.55 21.48 -21.72
N GLY A 196 3.29 21.88 -21.87
CA GLY A 196 2.56 21.74 -23.12
C GLY A 196 2.17 20.30 -23.46
N TRP A 197 2.19 19.37 -22.49
CA TRP A 197 1.79 17.99 -22.70
C TRP A 197 0.27 17.89 -22.81
N LYS A 198 -0.18 17.46 -23.97
CA LYS A 198 -1.61 17.35 -24.29
C LYS A 198 -2.12 15.97 -23.88
N GLY A 199 -3.45 15.83 -23.75
CA GLY A 199 -4.11 14.54 -23.62
C GLY A 199 -4.00 13.70 -24.90
N ASN A 200 -4.73 12.59 -24.96
CA ASN A 200 -4.73 11.67 -26.10
C ASN A 200 -5.30 12.28 -27.42
N GLY A 201 -5.76 13.53 -27.40
CA GLY A 201 -6.33 14.25 -28.55
C GLY A 201 -7.73 13.80 -28.95
N ARG A 202 -8.35 12.88 -28.24
CA ARG A 202 -9.73 12.42 -28.49
C ARG A 202 -10.74 13.42 -27.91
N LYS A 203 -11.87 13.54 -28.58
CA LYS A 203 -13.02 14.30 -28.03
C LYS A 203 -13.86 13.36 -27.17
N PHE A 204 -14.47 13.89 -26.13
CA PHE A 204 -15.43 13.14 -25.30
C PHE A 204 -16.54 12.57 -26.19
N SER A 205 -16.82 11.29 -26.03
CA SER A 205 -17.91 10.59 -26.72
C SER A 205 -18.68 9.71 -25.74
N PHE A 206 -19.94 10.06 -25.50
CA PHE A 206 -20.80 9.29 -24.62
C PHE A 206 -20.98 7.83 -25.09
N LYS A 207 -21.03 7.62 -26.43
CA LYS A 207 -21.12 6.27 -27.01
C LYS A 207 -19.88 5.42 -26.70
N ALA A 208 -18.69 6.01 -26.80
CA ALA A 208 -17.44 5.33 -26.46
C ALA A 208 -17.36 5.05 -24.94
N LEU A 209 -17.75 6.02 -24.12
CA LEU A 209 -17.81 5.83 -22.65
C LEU A 209 -18.77 4.71 -22.27
N TRP A 210 -19.98 4.68 -22.85
CA TRP A 210 -20.95 3.64 -22.56
C TRP A 210 -20.46 2.26 -22.97
N LYS A 211 -19.78 2.15 -24.11
CA LYS A 211 -19.19 0.89 -24.56
C LYS A 211 -18.09 0.44 -23.60
N SER A 212 -17.13 1.30 -23.27
CA SER A 212 -16.06 0.94 -22.33
C SER A 212 -16.57 0.63 -20.93
N PHE A 213 -17.66 1.29 -20.49
CA PHE A 213 -18.34 0.97 -19.23
C PHE A 213 -18.92 -0.46 -19.25
N LEU A 214 -19.60 -0.86 -20.33
CA LEU A 214 -20.13 -2.21 -20.47
C LEU A 214 -19.01 -3.27 -20.53
N ASP A 215 -17.92 -2.97 -21.24
CA ASP A 215 -16.75 -3.85 -21.33
C ASP A 215 -16.04 -3.99 -19.96
N ALA A 216 -16.02 -2.92 -19.15
CA ALA A 216 -15.42 -2.89 -17.80
C ALA A 216 -16.41 -3.25 -16.68
N PHE A 217 -17.68 -3.50 -16.99
CA PHE A 217 -18.75 -3.71 -15.98
C PHE A 217 -18.38 -4.80 -14.97
N TRP A 218 -17.97 -5.96 -15.45
CA TRP A 218 -17.57 -7.06 -14.58
C TRP A 218 -16.30 -6.74 -13.76
N ALA A 219 -15.40 -5.92 -14.30
CA ALA A 219 -14.22 -5.45 -13.59
C ALA A 219 -14.59 -4.55 -12.40
N ILE A 220 -15.52 -3.60 -12.63
CA ILE A 220 -15.98 -2.64 -11.61
C ILE A 220 -16.80 -3.36 -10.53
N LEU A 221 -17.50 -4.43 -10.88
CA LEU A 221 -18.32 -5.15 -9.91
C LEU A 221 -17.48 -5.85 -8.82
N SER A 222 -16.21 -6.17 -9.07
CA SER A 222 -15.35 -6.81 -8.07
C SER A 222 -15.14 -5.96 -6.81
N PRO A 223 -14.63 -4.71 -6.87
CA PRO A 223 -14.55 -3.87 -5.67
C PRO A 223 -15.93 -3.59 -5.05
N VAL A 224 -16.99 -3.52 -5.84
CA VAL A 224 -18.35 -3.35 -5.30
C VAL A 224 -18.80 -4.56 -4.47
N ILE A 225 -18.50 -5.77 -4.91
CA ILE A 225 -18.80 -7.02 -4.17
C ILE A 225 -17.98 -7.03 -2.85
N ILE A 226 -16.70 -6.73 -2.92
CA ILE A 226 -15.83 -6.74 -1.75
C ILE A 226 -16.30 -5.73 -0.71
N LEU A 227 -16.36 -4.46 -1.12
CA LEU A 227 -16.67 -3.37 -0.21
C LEU A 227 -18.14 -3.41 0.24
N GLY A 228 -19.05 -3.70 -0.69
CA GLY A 228 -20.47 -3.85 -0.38
C GLY A 228 -20.75 -5.00 0.58
N GLY A 229 -20.05 -6.13 0.43
CA GLY A 229 -20.15 -7.27 1.33
C GLY A 229 -19.65 -6.96 2.74
N ILE A 230 -18.49 -6.28 2.84
CA ILE A 230 -17.90 -5.86 4.12
C ILE A 230 -18.76 -4.78 4.80
N TYR A 231 -19.17 -3.74 4.06
CA TYR A 231 -19.92 -2.61 4.62
C TYR A 231 -21.35 -2.97 5.03
N SER A 232 -21.95 -3.97 4.37
CA SER A 232 -23.25 -4.50 4.78
C SER A 232 -23.16 -5.45 5.98
N GLY A 233 -21.94 -5.76 6.48
CA GLY A 233 -21.71 -6.69 7.57
C GLY A 233 -21.98 -8.17 7.21
N LYS A 234 -22.18 -8.47 5.91
CA LYS A 234 -22.44 -9.84 5.44
C LYS A 234 -21.17 -10.68 5.33
N PHE A 235 -20.04 -10.05 5.06
CA PHE A 235 -18.74 -10.69 4.93
C PHE A 235 -17.73 -10.07 5.88
N THR A 236 -16.93 -10.92 6.51
CA THR A 236 -15.65 -10.53 7.08
C THR A 236 -14.67 -10.16 5.96
N PRO A 237 -13.61 -9.40 6.24
CA PRO A 237 -12.57 -9.10 5.25
C PRO A 237 -11.98 -10.35 4.58
N THR A 238 -11.81 -11.45 5.33
CA THR A 238 -11.28 -12.72 4.82
C THR A 238 -12.27 -13.41 3.88
N GLU A 239 -13.55 -13.47 4.23
CA GLU A 239 -14.60 -14.02 3.37
C GLU A 239 -14.75 -13.19 2.10
N ALA A 240 -14.72 -11.85 2.20
CA ALA A 240 -14.75 -10.96 1.04
C ALA A 240 -13.56 -11.19 0.11
N ALA A 241 -12.37 -11.44 0.66
CA ALA A 241 -11.18 -11.77 -0.11
C ALA A 241 -11.33 -13.10 -0.86
N ALA A 242 -11.86 -14.14 -0.19
CA ALA A 242 -12.13 -15.43 -0.81
C ALA A 242 -13.18 -15.33 -1.93
N VAL A 243 -14.28 -14.61 -1.68
CA VAL A 243 -15.34 -14.36 -2.69
C VAL A 243 -14.76 -13.60 -3.89
N SER A 244 -13.93 -12.58 -3.64
CA SER A 244 -13.25 -11.82 -4.70
C SER A 244 -12.34 -12.72 -5.56
N CYS A 245 -11.60 -13.62 -4.92
CA CYS A 245 -10.73 -14.57 -5.61
C CYS A 245 -11.53 -15.46 -6.56
N VAL A 246 -12.62 -16.05 -6.08
CA VAL A 246 -13.51 -16.89 -6.90
C VAL A 246 -14.16 -16.08 -8.02
N TYR A 247 -14.65 -14.88 -7.70
CA TYR A 247 -15.29 -13.98 -8.68
C TYR A 247 -14.31 -13.61 -9.82
N THR A 248 -13.12 -13.14 -9.46
CA THR A 248 -12.12 -12.70 -10.46
C THR A 248 -11.61 -13.84 -11.32
N PHE A 249 -11.46 -15.04 -10.75
CA PHE A 249 -11.16 -16.25 -11.49
C PHE A 249 -12.25 -16.59 -12.52
N ILE A 250 -13.53 -16.57 -12.11
CA ILE A 250 -14.66 -16.85 -13.00
C ILE A 250 -14.70 -15.82 -14.14
N ILE A 251 -14.57 -14.52 -13.82
CA ILE A 251 -14.62 -13.47 -14.84
C ILE A 251 -13.43 -13.58 -15.81
N GLY A 252 -12.23 -13.77 -15.32
CA GLY A 252 -11.02 -13.87 -16.14
C GLY A 252 -11.03 -15.11 -17.05
N THR A 253 -11.60 -16.23 -16.58
CA THR A 253 -11.60 -17.52 -17.29
C THR A 253 -12.78 -17.64 -18.24
N PHE A 254 -14.00 -17.34 -17.80
CA PHE A 254 -15.22 -17.65 -18.56
C PHE A 254 -15.80 -16.45 -19.30
N VAL A 255 -15.69 -15.24 -18.74
CA VAL A 255 -16.24 -14.03 -19.36
C VAL A 255 -15.22 -13.40 -20.31
N TYR A 256 -14.04 -13.09 -19.80
CA TYR A 256 -12.98 -12.46 -20.60
C TYR A 256 -12.12 -13.46 -21.36
N LYS A 257 -12.06 -14.71 -20.92
CA LYS A 257 -11.36 -15.83 -21.56
C LYS A 257 -9.84 -15.58 -21.75
N GLU A 258 -9.27 -14.81 -20.85
CA GLU A 258 -7.85 -14.46 -20.89
C GLU A 258 -7.02 -15.34 -19.95
N ILE A 259 -7.61 -15.93 -18.88
CA ILE A 259 -6.95 -16.89 -18.00
C ILE A 259 -7.06 -18.30 -18.61
N ARG A 260 -5.96 -18.77 -19.18
CA ARG A 260 -5.76 -20.16 -19.60
C ARG A 260 -4.92 -20.89 -18.56
N TRP A 261 -4.63 -22.16 -18.78
CA TRP A 261 -3.86 -22.97 -17.81
C TRP A 261 -2.49 -22.37 -17.46
N LYS A 262 -1.80 -21.78 -18.44
CA LYS A 262 -0.50 -21.13 -18.22
C LYS A 262 -0.64 -19.91 -17.30
N GLU A 263 -1.56 -18.99 -17.62
CA GLU A 263 -1.83 -17.78 -16.84
C GLU A 263 -2.31 -18.15 -15.42
N PHE A 264 -3.12 -19.20 -15.27
CA PHE A 264 -3.53 -19.71 -13.97
C PHE A 264 -2.33 -20.16 -13.12
N VAL A 265 -1.43 -20.96 -13.70
CA VAL A 265 -0.22 -21.44 -13.01
C VAL A 265 0.71 -20.26 -12.66
N ASP A 266 0.85 -19.27 -13.55
CA ASP A 266 1.66 -18.08 -13.29
C ASP A 266 1.04 -17.23 -12.17
N CYS A 267 -0.29 -17.04 -12.14
CA CYS A 267 -1.00 -16.40 -11.03
C CYS A 267 -0.72 -17.10 -9.69
N MET A 268 -0.81 -18.42 -9.66
CA MET A 268 -0.58 -19.21 -8.44
C MET A 268 0.87 -19.07 -7.97
N LYS A 269 1.85 -19.14 -8.89
CA LYS A 269 3.27 -18.97 -8.56
C LYS A 269 3.57 -17.58 -7.98
N ASP A 270 3.13 -16.52 -8.67
CA ASP A 270 3.32 -15.15 -8.22
C ASP A 270 2.70 -14.94 -6.83
N THR A 271 1.50 -15.49 -6.61
CA THR A 271 0.81 -15.38 -5.32
C THR A 271 1.55 -16.12 -4.21
N VAL A 272 1.96 -17.36 -4.45
CA VAL A 272 2.66 -18.19 -3.45
C VAL A 272 3.98 -17.55 -3.02
N ILE A 273 4.75 -17.02 -3.98
CA ILE A 273 6.03 -16.36 -3.70
C ILE A 273 5.82 -15.13 -2.80
N ILE A 274 4.87 -14.25 -3.18
CA ILE A 274 4.65 -13.00 -2.45
C ILE A 274 3.98 -13.28 -1.10
N ALA A 275 2.96 -14.15 -1.06
CA ALA A 275 2.27 -14.50 0.19
C ALA A 275 3.21 -15.20 1.17
N GLY A 276 4.06 -16.13 0.70
CA GLY A 276 5.06 -16.80 1.53
C GLY A 276 6.07 -15.83 2.13
N ALA A 277 6.60 -14.91 1.31
CA ALA A 277 7.51 -13.87 1.78
C ALA A 277 6.83 -12.96 2.82
N THR A 278 5.59 -12.56 2.57
CA THR A 278 4.80 -11.72 3.49
C THR A 278 4.54 -12.43 4.82
N SER A 279 4.08 -13.68 4.79
CA SER A 279 3.82 -14.46 6.00
C SER A 279 5.10 -14.66 6.81
N PHE A 280 6.22 -14.93 6.15
CA PHE A 280 7.53 -15.06 6.82
C PHE A 280 7.92 -13.75 7.53
N ILE A 281 7.76 -12.60 6.87
CA ILE A 281 8.04 -11.28 7.46
C ILE A 281 7.13 -11.05 8.68
N VAL A 282 5.82 -11.29 8.56
CA VAL A 282 4.86 -11.12 9.67
C VAL A 282 5.26 -11.99 10.86
N GLY A 283 5.55 -13.27 10.64
CA GLY A 283 5.97 -14.17 11.72
C GLY A 283 7.23 -13.70 12.43
N MET A 284 8.28 -13.34 11.69
CA MET A 284 9.53 -12.84 12.28
C MET A 284 9.34 -11.50 12.98
N SER A 285 8.50 -10.60 12.42
CA SER A 285 8.14 -9.34 13.06
C SER A 285 7.39 -9.52 14.38
N THR A 286 6.52 -10.52 14.47
CA THR A 286 5.82 -10.86 15.72
C THR A 286 6.79 -11.31 16.80
N SER A 287 7.77 -12.13 16.45
CA SER A 287 8.84 -12.53 17.37
C SER A 287 9.68 -11.35 17.85
N PHE A 288 10.00 -10.43 16.95
CA PHE A 288 10.71 -9.18 17.26
C PHE A 288 9.87 -8.28 18.18
N ALA A 289 8.58 -8.10 17.87
CA ALA A 289 7.65 -7.32 18.69
C ALA A 289 7.48 -7.89 20.11
N TYR A 290 7.54 -9.22 20.25
CA TYR A 290 7.52 -9.88 21.57
C TYR A 290 8.67 -9.41 22.46
N VAL A 291 9.91 -9.37 21.96
CA VAL A 291 11.06 -8.86 22.73
C VAL A 291 10.92 -7.36 23.04
N MET A 292 10.37 -6.57 22.12
CA MET A 292 10.08 -5.15 22.35
C MET A 292 9.09 -4.96 23.50
N THR A 293 8.06 -5.83 23.58
CA THR A 293 7.07 -5.79 24.66
C THR A 293 7.66 -6.24 26.01
N LEU A 294 8.53 -7.28 26.01
CA LEU A 294 9.23 -7.69 27.23
C LEU A 294 10.09 -6.57 27.85
N GLU A 295 10.69 -5.76 26.99
CA GLU A 295 11.52 -4.61 27.40
C GLU A 295 10.70 -3.33 27.64
N GLN A 296 9.38 -3.42 27.62
CA GLN A 296 8.46 -2.28 27.84
C GLN A 296 8.79 -1.06 26.93
N VAL A 297 9.19 -1.36 25.68
CA VAL A 297 9.54 -0.30 24.71
C VAL A 297 8.33 0.59 24.40
N PRO A 298 7.09 0.06 24.22
CA PRO A 298 5.93 0.88 23.97
C PRO A 298 5.71 1.92 25.09
N GLU A 299 5.82 1.50 26.35
CA GLU A 299 5.62 2.34 27.53
C GLU A 299 6.73 3.40 27.63
N THR A 300 7.97 2.98 27.45
CA THR A 300 9.15 3.89 27.52
C THR A 300 9.08 4.94 26.42
N LEU A 301 8.76 4.52 25.18
CA LEU A 301 8.64 5.44 24.05
C LEU A 301 7.45 6.38 24.22
N SER A 302 6.33 5.87 24.75
CA SER A 302 5.16 6.68 25.06
C SER A 302 5.51 7.76 26.07
N ALA A 303 6.14 7.40 27.19
CA ALA A 303 6.57 8.35 28.22
C ALA A 303 7.57 9.40 27.66
N PHE A 304 8.50 8.97 26.81
CA PHE A 304 9.46 9.86 26.17
C PHE A 304 8.76 10.87 25.25
N ILE A 305 7.89 10.41 24.34
CA ILE A 305 7.19 11.28 23.38
C ILE A 305 6.27 12.24 24.08
N LEU A 306 5.48 11.77 25.07
CA LEU A 306 4.59 12.62 25.88
C LEU A 306 5.37 13.59 26.77
N GLY A 307 6.58 13.23 27.17
CA GLY A 307 7.51 14.12 27.89
C GLY A 307 8.07 15.25 27.02
N LEU A 308 8.17 15.05 25.69
CA LEU A 308 8.58 16.12 24.76
C LEU A 308 7.49 17.16 24.56
N SER A 309 6.24 16.77 24.50
CA SER A 309 5.10 17.67 24.34
C SER A 309 3.79 16.97 24.73
N SER A 310 2.93 17.68 25.42
CA SER A 310 1.54 17.28 25.65
C SER A 310 0.58 17.79 24.57
N ASN A 311 1.09 18.56 23.59
CA ASN A 311 0.27 19.09 22.51
C ASN A 311 0.07 18.03 21.44
N LYS A 312 -1.17 17.60 21.25
CA LYS A 312 -1.59 16.61 20.24
C LYS A 312 -1.06 16.91 18.83
N ILE A 313 -1.09 18.20 18.42
CA ILE A 313 -0.65 18.61 17.07
C ILE A 313 0.84 18.36 16.91
N VAL A 314 1.66 18.73 17.91
CA VAL A 314 3.10 18.55 17.88
C VAL A 314 3.49 17.07 17.91
N VAL A 315 2.85 16.29 18.76
CA VAL A 315 3.13 14.85 18.86
C VAL A 315 2.76 14.11 17.57
N LEU A 316 1.61 14.41 16.97
CA LEU A 316 1.25 13.82 15.67
C LEU A 316 2.23 14.21 14.56
N LEU A 317 2.75 15.44 14.58
CA LEU A 317 3.78 15.85 13.62
C LEU A 317 5.08 15.05 13.82
N ILE A 318 5.53 14.90 15.07
CA ILE A 318 6.72 14.08 15.41
C ILE A 318 6.51 12.63 14.93
N MET A 319 5.34 12.06 15.19
CA MET A 319 5.01 10.69 14.73
C MET A 319 5.00 10.58 13.21
N ASN A 320 4.43 11.57 12.50
CA ASN A 320 4.46 11.61 11.04
C ASN A 320 5.89 11.64 10.51
N VAL A 321 6.75 12.55 11.03
CA VAL A 321 8.14 12.64 10.61
C VAL A 321 8.89 11.33 10.88
N PHE A 322 8.69 10.73 12.05
CA PHE A 322 9.27 9.44 12.40
C PHE A 322 8.84 8.34 11.45
N LEU A 323 7.53 8.22 11.18
CA LEU A 323 6.98 7.20 10.28
C LEU A 323 7.42 7.41 8.81
N LEU A 324 7.57 8.66 8.37
CA LEU A 324 8.14 8.97 7.05
C LEU A 324 9.59 8.47 6.96
N ILE A 325 10.42 8.75 7.97
CA ILE A 325 11.81 8.29 8.00
C ILE A 325 11.85 6.75 7.99
N VAL A 326 11.06 6.09 8.81
CA VAL A 326 11.00 4.62 8.83
C VAL A 326 10.56 4.06 7.48
N GLY A 327 9.52 4.63 6.88
CA GLY A 327 8.98 4.21 5.59
C GLY A 327 9.95 4.37 4.41
N MET A 328 11.00 5.22 4.55
CA MET A 328 12.07 5.32 3.55
C MET A 328 12.96 4.08 3.50
N PHE A 329 13.09 3.33 4.60
CA PHE A 329 14.03 2.22 4.75
C PHE A 329 13.36 0.85 4.92
N MET A 330 12.12 0.83 5.40
CA MET A 330 11.40 -0.38 5.72
C MET A 330 10.11 -0.49 4.89
N ASP A 331 9.72 -1.71 4.60
CA ASP A 331 8.43 -1.98 3.96
C ASP A 331 7.24 -1.74 4.92
N ASN A 332 6.05 -1.57 4.35
CA ASN A 332 4.83 -1.30 5.11
C ASN A 332 4.45 -2.43 6.08
N ILE A 333 4.69 -3.68 5.66
CA ILE A 333 4.29 -4.87 6.41
C ILE A 333 5.07 -4.95 7.71
N SER A 334 6.41 -4.94 7.63
CA SER A 334 7.30 -4.97 8.78
C SER A 334 7.08 -3.77 9.69
N SER A 335 6.97 -2.57 9.10
CA SER A 335 6.76 -1.34 9.86
C SER A 335 5.44 -1.33 10.61
N CYS A 336 4.33 -1.77 9.98
CA CYS A 336 3.05 -1.88 10.66
C CYS A 336 3.09 -2.92 11.80
N THR A 337 3.66 -4.10 11.55
CA THR A 337 3.70 -5.17 12.56
C THR A 337 4.49 -4.75 13.81
N ILE A 338 5.61 -4.02 13.61
CA ILE A 338 6.49 -3.61 14.71
C ILE A 338 5.97 -2.34 15.39
N LEU A 339 5.69 -1.31 14.59
CA LEU A 339 5.47 0.03 15.13
C LEU A 339 4.01 0.30 15.52
N ALA A 340 3.03 -0.41 14.94
CA ALA A 340 1.63 -0.16 15.28
C ALA A 340 1.33 -0.44 16.75
N PRO A 341 1.71 -1.59 17.34
CA PRO A 341 1.52 -1.84 18.78
C PRO A 341 2.28 -0.85 19.68
N ILE A 342 3.40 -0.30 19.20
CA ILE A 342 4.26 0.61 19.96
C ILE A 342 3.69 2.04 19.95
N LEU A 343 3.24 2.52 18.79
CA LEU A 343 2.82 3.91 18.61
C LEU A 343 1.34 4.15 18.89
N LEU A 344 0.50 3.14 18.74
CA LEU A 344 -0.94 3.27 18.99
C LEU A 344 -1.25 3.69 20.44
N PRO A 345 -0.62 3.14 21.50
CA PRO A 345 -0.84 3.62 22.86
C PRO A 345 -0.54 5.11 23.03
N VAL A 346 0.52 5.63 22.39
CA VAL A 346 0.86 7.06 22.38
C VAL A 346 -0.27 7.88 21.76
N ALA A 347 -0.75 7.46 20.60
CA ALA A 347 -1.80 8.14 19.86
C ALA A 347 -3.13 8.13 20.66
N THR A 348 -3.50 7.00 21.25
CA THR A 348 -4.73 6.86 22.04
C THR A 348 -4.68 7.64 23.34
N ALA A 349 -3.53 7.76 23.99
CA ALA A 349 -3.34 8.63 25.17
C ALA A 349 -3.62 10.12 24.87
N LEU A 350 -3.43 10.53 23.60
CA LEU A 350 -3.78 11.88 23.12
C LEU A 350 -5.22 11.98 22.55
N GLY A 351 -6.04 10.96 22.76
CA GLY A 351 -7.41 10.91 22.25
C GLY A 351 -7.49 10.79 20.71
N VAL A 352 -6.52 10.14 20.09
CA VAL A 352 -6.59 9.80 18.66
C VAL A 352 -7.32 8.47 18.50
N ASN A 353 -8.30 8.43 17.59
CA ASN A 353 -9.03 7.20 17.28
C ASN A 353 -8.09 6.16 16.67
N PRO A 354 -8.11 4.88 17.11
CA PRO A 354 -7.25 3.82 16.56
C PRO A 354 -7.36 3.64 15.05
N VAL A 355 -8.56 3.75 14.48
CA VAL A 355 -8.78 3.65 13.03
C VAL A 355 -8.11 4.83 12.32
N HIS A 356 -8.31 6.05 12.81
CA HIS A 356 -7.65 7.24 12.25
C HIS A 356 -6.12 7.11 12.27
N PHE A 357 -5.55 6.63 13.39
CA PHE A 357 -4.12 6.41 13.49
C PHE A 357 -3.62 5.35 12.50
N GLY A 358 -4.38 4.28 12.26
CA GLY A 358 -4.07 3.27 11.26
C GLY A 358 -4.01 3.84 9.84
N ILE A 359 -4.93 4.75 9.50
CA ILE A 359 -4.89 5.48 8.22
C ILE A 359 -3.63 6.35 8.14
N LEU A 360 -3.33 7.15 9.18
CA LEU A 360 -2.14 8.00 9.21
C LEU A 360 -0.85 7.20 9.06
N MET A 361 -0.73 6.11 9.81
CA MET A 361 0.45 5.24 9.76
C MET A 361 0.64 4.67 8.35
N THR A 362 -0.41 4.11 7.77
CA THR A 362 -0.33 3.54 6.41
C THR A 362 -0.01 4.60 5.35
N MET A 363 -0.59 5.80 5.45
CA MET A 363 -0.28 6.90 4.54
C MET A 363 1.18 7.35 4.64
N ASN A 364 1.71 7.51 5.86
CA ASN A 364 3.12 7.85 6.08
C ASN A 364 4.06 6.83 5.43
N LEU A 365 3.83 5.55 5.71
CA LEU A 365 4.63 4.46 5.17
C LEU A 365 4.49 4.36 3.64
N ALA A 366 3.30 4.67 3.10
CA ALA A 366 3.08 4.72 1.66
C ALA A 366 3.88 5.85 0.99
N VAL A 367 4.03 7.02 1.63
CA VAL A 367 4.93 8.08 1.16
C VAL A 367 6.37 7.59 1.15
N GLY A 368 6.77 6.80 2.14
CA GLY A 368 8.08 6.15 2.18
C GLY A 368 8.38 5.31 0.92
N PHE A 369 7.37 4.67 0.33
CA PHE A 369 7.54 3.90 -0.92
C PHE A 369 8.00 4.72 -2.12
N ILE A 370 7.84 6.02 -2.10
CA ILE A 370 8.27 6.92 -3.16
C ILE A 370 9.37 7.89 -2.72
N THR A 371 9.88 7.75 -1.50
CA THR A 371 10.88 8.67 -0.96
C THR A 371 12.29 8.07 -1.07
N PRO A 372 13.22 8.74 -1.78
CA PRO A 372 14.62 8.33 -1.79
C PRO A 372 15.22 8.31 -0.37
N PRO A 373 16.22 7.46 -0.07
CA PRO A 373 17.08 6.73 -1.00
C PRO A 373 16.55 5.38 -1.48
N TYR A 374 15.60 4.76 -0.75
CA TYR A 374 15.13 3.42 -1.12
C TYR A 374 13.89 3.48 -2.03
N GLY A 375 12.72 3.78 -1.50
CA GLY A 375 11.50 3.97 -2.28
C GLY A 375 11.11 2.81 -3.21
N VAL A 376 10.51 1.74 -2.67
CA VAL A 376 10.20 0.50 -3.42
C VAL A 376 9.45 0.77 -4.72
N ASN A 377 8.46 1.67 -4.72
CA ASN A 377 7.71 2.02 -5.91
C ASN A 377 8.57 2.69 -6.98
N LEU A 378 9.61 3.45 -6.57
CA LEU A 378 10.55 4.08 -7.52
C LEU A 378 11.42 3.02 -8.21
N PHE A 379 11.89 2.02 -7.46
CA PHE A 379 12.65 0.91 -8.05
C PHE A 379 11.82 0.08 -9.00
N VAL A 380 10.57 -0.24 -8.61
CA VAL A 380 9.65 -0.97 -9.49
C VAL A 380 9.37 -0.15 -10.75
N GLY A 381 9.05 1.14 -10.61
CA GLY A 381 8.82 2.04 -11.74
C GLY A 381 10.05 2.15 -12.65
N SER A 382 11.24 2.34 -12.08
CA SER A 382 12.51 2.39 -12.80
C SER A 382 12.77 1.11 -13.60
N SER A 383 12.53 -0.05 -12.99
CA SER A 383 12.66 -1.37 -13.62
C SER A 383 11.66 -1.54 -14.78
N VAL A 384 10.38 -1.21 -14.57
CA VAL A 384 9.33 -1.28 -15.60
C VAL A 384 9.63 -0.35 -16.76
N ALA A 385 10.07 0.88 -16.46
CA ALA A 385 10.42 1.88 -17.45
C ALA A 385 11.78 1.63 -18.13
N ARG A 386 12.62 0.77 -17.55
CA ARG A 386 14.02 0.55 -17.98
C ARG A 386 14.82 1.85 -18.08
N ILE A 387 14.73 2.69 -17.04
CA ILE A 387 15.49 3.94 -16.91
C ILE A 387 16.25 3.98 -15.58
N PRO A 388 17.34 4.76 -15.48
CA PRO A 388 18.06 4.93 -14.22
C PRO A 388 17.18 5.55 -13.14
N PHE A 389 17.38 5.10 -11.90
CA PHE A 389 16.65 5.57 -10.71
C PHE A 389 16.72 7.10 -10.54
N GLU A 390 17.89 7.68 -10.79
CA GLU A 390 18.15 9.10 -10.66
C GLU A 390 17.27 9.96 -11.57
N ARG A 391 16.89 9.43 -12.73
CA ARG A 391 15.99 10.11 -13.66
C ARG A 391 14.57 10.21 -13.09
N VAL A 392 14.14 9.21 -12.35
CA VAL A 392 12.84 9.21 -11.66
C VAL A 392 12.88 10.17 -10.47
N VAL A 393 13.96 10.15 -9.70
CA VAL A 393 14.14 11.00 -8.51
C VAL A 393 14.02 12.49 -8.81
N LYS A 394 14.45 12.95 -9.99
CA LYS A 394 14.30 14.35 -10.39
C LYS A 394 12.85 14.84 -10.39
N TRP A 395 11.92 13.95 -10.72
CA TRP A 395 10.50 14.29 -10.87
C TRP A 395 9.64 13.96 -9.65
N ILE A 396 10.15 13.16 -8.71
CA ILE A 396 9.33 12.65 -7.62
C ILE A 396 9.05 13.67 -6.51
N TRP A 397 9.98 14.60 -6.25
CA TRP A 397 9.87 15.51 -5.11
C TRP A 397 8.58 16.35 -5.05
N PRO A 398 8.11 16.95 -6.15
CA PRO A 398 6.84 17.68 -6.11
C PRO A 398 5.64 16.77 -5.90
N LEU A 399 5.69 15.52 -6.38
CA LEU A 399 4.64 14.52 -6.15
C LEU A 399 4.61 14.09 -4.69
N ILE A 400 5.78 13.89 -4.06
CA ILE A 400 5.89 13.69 -2.62
C ILE A 400 5.26 14.87 -1.88
N GLY A 401 5.62 16.11 -2.24
CA GLY A 401 5.05 17.32 -1.66
C GLY A 401 3.51 17.35 -1.75
N THR A 402 2.97 16.95 -2.89
CA THR A 402 1.52 16.85 -3.09
C THR A 402 0.87 15.86 -2.14
N ILE A 403 1.46 14.67 -1.97
CA ILE A 403 0.94 13.63 -1.07
C ILE A 403 1.14 14.03 0.40
N LEU A 404 2.24 14.68 0.74
CA LEU A 404 2.47 15.20 2.09
C LEU A 404 1.41 16.24 2.50
N VAL A 405 0.96 17.08 1.58
CA VAL A 405 -0.16 18.00 1.87
C VAL A 405 -1.42 17.22 2.23
N VAL A 406 -1.74 16.17 1.48
CA VAL A 406 -2.91 15.31 1.77
C VAL A 406 -2.73 14.58 3.10
N LEU A 407 -1.53 14.09 3.40
CA LEU A 407 -1.20 13.47 4.68
C LEU A 407 -1.43 14.43 5.86
N LEU A 408 -0.92 15.65 5.76
CA LEU A 408 -1.12 16.68 6.80
C LEU A 408 -2.60 17.05 6.95
N LEU A 409 -3.32 17.22 5.84
CA LEU A 409 -4.76 17.43 5.88
C LEU A 409 -5.47 16.27 6.59
N THR A 410 -5.16 15.03 6.25
CA THR A 410 -5.75 13.86 6.91
C THR A 410 -5.38 13.82 8.39
N THR A 411 -4.13 14.15 8.76
CA THR A 411 -3.65 14.15 10.14
C THR A 411 -4.44 15.11 11.03
N TYR A 412 -4.71 16.31 10.53
CA TYR A 412 -5.33 17.38 11.34
C TYR A 412 -6.82 17.56 11.10
N VAL A 413 -7.38 16.87 10.11
CA VAL A 413 -8.82 16.83 9.81
C VAL A 413 -9.30 15.38 9.90
N PRO A 414 -9.55 14.85 11.13
CA PRO A 414 -9.94 13.46 11.34
C PRO A 414 -11.19 13.04 10.58
N GLN A 415 -12.05 14.00 10.23
CA GLN A 415 -13.25 13.75 9.43
C GLN A 415 -12.91 13.13 8.06
N LEU A 416 -11.74 13.42 7.48
CA LEU A 416 -11.32 12.82 6.21
C LEU A 416 -11.15 11.30 6.30
N SER A 417 -10.82 10.78 7.48
CA SER A 417 -10.67 9.34 7.70
C SER A 417 -11.83 8.71 8.46
N LEU A 418 -12.62 9.49 9.23
CA LEU A 418 -13.68 8.94 10.09
C LEU A 418 -15.10 9.20 9.56
N LEU A 419 -15.26 9.89 8.42
CA LEU A 419 -16.57 10.22 7.87
C LEU A 419 -17.35 8.99 7.41
N LEU A 420 -16.65 7.95 6.93
CA LEU A 420 -17.25 6.74 6.40
C LEU A 420 -17.08 5.53 7.32
N GLY A 421 -16.27 5.65 8.40
CA GLY A 421 -15.96 4.60 9.35
C GLY A 421 -16.70 4.66 10.66
#